data_5ac26e04733c32020499a802bb48868b
#
_entry.id   5ac26e04733c32020499a802bb48868b
#
_cell.length_a   1.000
_cell.length_b   1.000
_cell.length_c   1.000
_cell.angle_alpha   90.00
_cell.angle_beta   90.00
_cell.angle_gamma   90.00
#
_symmetry.space_group_name_H-M   'P 1'
#
loop_
_entity.id
_entity.type
_entity.pdbx_description
1 polymer ?
#
loop_
_entity_poly.entity_id
_entity_poly.type
_entity_poly.pdbx_seq_one_letter_code
_entity_poly.pdbx_strand_id
1 'polypeptide(L)'
;FIYSTYILEAAEQRGSLVINKPQSLRDCNEKVFATQFPQCTPPLLVSRDQSRLKLFLEEHKDVVYKPLDGMGGTSIFRVSEGDQNLNVILETLTCDGQQTIMAQKYLPEITLGDKRILVVDGEVVPFSLARIPSGSDFRGNLAAGGRGVVQPLSERDQWIAQQVAPALKERGLIFVGLDVIGDYLTEINVTSPTCIREIDNAEDTRIGDRLIAAIQARLEQM
;
A
#
# COMPACT_ATOMS: atom_id res chain seq x y z
N PHE A 1 10.24 -4.04 -13.93
CA PHE A 1 8.81 -3.83 -13.72
C PHE A 1 8.14 -3.26 -14.99
N ILE A 2 8.49 -2.06 -15.48
CA ILE A 2 7.82 -1.38 -16.62
C ILE A 2 7.80 -2.27 -17.88
N TYR A 3 8.94 -2.85 -18.26
CA TYR A 3 9.01 -3.71 -19.47
C TYR A 3 8.10 -4.93 -19.40
N SER A 4 7.92 -5.53 -18.21
CA SER A 4 6.98 -6.63 -18.02
C SER A 4 5.53 -6.20 -18.29
N THR A 5 5.17 -4.98 -17.87
CA THR A 5 3.82 -4.46 -18.12
C THR A 5 3.55 -4.17 -19.60
N TYR A 6 4.57 -3.82 -20.39
CA TYR A 6 4.44 -3.70 -21.87
C TYR A 6 4.15 -5.04 -22.53
N ILE A 7 4.80 -6.12 -22.06
CA ILE A 7 4.52 -7.48 -22.58
C ILE A 7 3.10 -7.89 -22.24
N LEU A 8 2.64 -7.62 -21.00
CA LEU A 8 1.27 -7.91 -20.57
C LEU A 8 0.24 -7.10 -21.37
N GLU A 9 0.51 -5.83 -21.65
CA GLU A 9 -0.36 -4.99 -22.49
C GLU A 9 -0.44 -5.49 -23.93
N ALA A 10 0.67 -5.97 -24.51
CA ALA A 10 0.66 -6.60 -25.82
C ALA A 10 -0.15 -7.91 -25.84
N ALA A 11 -0.19 -8.66 -24.75
CA ALA A 11 -1.06 -9.83 -24.61
C ALA A 11 -2.54 -9.42 -24.52
N GLU A 12 -2.86 -8.37 -23.73
CA GLU A 12 -4.21 -7.79 -23.63
C GLU A 12 -4.73 -7.34 -25.00
N GLN A 13 -3.92 -6.65 -25.79
CA GLN A 13 -4.25 -6.22 -27.16
C GLN A 13 -4.54 -7.38 -28.12
N ARG A 14 -4.06 -8.59 -27.80
CA ARG A 14 -4.31 -9.83 -28.55
C ARG A 14 -5.49 -10.65 -28.01
N GLY A 15 -6.27 -10.08 -27.09
CA GLY A 15 -7.46 -10.71 -26.55
C GLY A 15 -7.22 -11.56 -25.29
N SER A 16 -6.05 -11.47 -24.63
CA SER A 16 -5.84 -12.11 -23.33
C SER A 16 -6.39 -11.23 -22.20
N LEU A 17 -7.11 -11.82 -21.27
CA LEU A 17 -7.47 -11.12 -20.04
C LEU A 17 -6.23 -11.02 -19.13
N VAL A 18 -5.84 -9.79 -18.80
CA VAL A 18 -4.73 -9.52 -17.86
C VAL A 18 -5.27 -8.84 -16.62
N ILE A 19 -4.97 -9.39 -15.44
CA ILE A 19 -5.40 -8.90 -14.14
C ILE A 19 -4.17 -8.67 -13.23
N ASN A 20 -3.98 -7.48 -12.71
CA ASN A 20 -4.72 -6.22 -12.96
C ASN A 20 -4.30 -5.60 -14.30
N LYS A 21 -5.09 -4.61 -14.78
CA LYS A 21 -4.85 -3.94 -16.06
C LYS A 21 -3.41 -3.39 -16.15
N PRO A 22 -2.63 -3.74 -17.20
CA PRO A 22 -1.20 -3.39 -17.30
C PRO A 22 -0.92 -1.88 -17.22
N GLN A 23 -1.76 -1.06 -17.85
CA GLN A 23 -1.65 0.39 -17.75
C GLN A 23 -1.79 0.87 -16.31
N SER A 24 -2.77 0.35 -15.57
CA SER A 24 -3.03 0.73 -14.19
C SER A 24 -1.92 0.28 -13.23
N LEU A 25 -1.23 -0.84 -13.52
CA LEU A 25 -0.03 -1.25 -12.78
C LEU A 25 1.09 -0.19 -12.89
N ARG A 26 1.21 0.49 -14.04
CA ARG A 26 2.18 1.57 -14.23
C ARG A 26 1.76 2.87 -13.55
N ASP A 27 0.47 3.19 -13.62
CA ASP A 27 -0.06 4.48 -13.18
C ASP A 27 -0.33 4.56 -11.68
N CYS A 28 -0.45 3.41 -11.01
CA CYS A 28 -0.84 3.31 -9.62
C CYS A 28 0.33 2.80 -8.75
N ASN A 29 1.38 3.64 -8.59
CA ASN A 29 2.41 3.36 -7.59
C ASN A 29 1.75 3.27 -6.21
N GLU A 30 2.07 2.25 -5.41
CA GLU A 30 1.37 1.90 -4.17
C GLU A 30 1.31 3.04 -3.15
N LYS A 31 2.33 3.90 -3.11
CA LYS A 31 2.42 5.04 -2.16
C LYS A 31 1.82 6.31 -2.76
N VAL A 32 2.15 6.60 -4.02
CA VAL A 32 1.69 7.83 -4.70
C VAL A 32 0.20 7.76 -4.99
N PHE A 33 -0.33 6.61 -5.38
CA PHE A 33 -1.76 6.46 -5.66
C PHE A 33 -2.63 6.75 -4.42
N ALA A 34 -2.16 6.40 -3.22
CA ALA A 34 -2.85 6.73 -1.98
C ALA A 34 -3.05 8.24 -1.80
N THR A 35 -2.16 9.09 -2.35
CA THR A 35 -2.28 10.56 -2.23
C THR A 35 -3.53 11.15 -2.92
N GLN A 36 -4.17 10.38 -3.80
CA GLN A 36 -5.43 10.79 -4.44
C GLN A 36 -6.63 10.73 -3.47
N PHE A 37 -6.44 10.16 -2.27
CA PHE A 37 -7.45 10.02 -1.22
C PHE A 37 -7.02 10.75 0.05
N PRO A 38 -6.84 12.09 0.03
CA PRO A 38 -6.31 12.85 1.18
C PRO A 38 -7.20 12.74 2.43
N GLN A 39 -8.49 12.45 2.28
CA GLN A 39 -9.41 12.20 3.39
C GLN A 39 -9.14 10.87 4.11
N CYS A 40 -8.42 9.95 3.46
CA CYS A 40 -8.08 8.64 4.00
C CYS A 40 -6.65 8.57 4.53
N THR A 41 -5.73 9.42 4.04
CA THR A 41 -4.30 9.34 4.36
C THR A 41 -3.92 10.22 5.57
N PRO A 42 -2.83 9.88 6.27
CA PRO A 42 -2.23 10.81 7.22
C PRO A 42 -1.58 11.98 6.47
N PRO A 43 -1.14 13.04 7.16
CA PRO A 43 -0.28 14.05 6.56
C PRO A 43 0.93 13.39 5.88
N LEU A 44 1.16 13.75 4.62
CA LEU A 44 2.26 13.22 3.83
C LEU A 44 2.76 14.26 2.81
N LEU A 45 4.01 14.10 2.38
CA LEU A 45 4.66 14.91 1.37
C LEU A 45 5.45 14.01 0.43
N VAL A 46 5.24 14.17 -0.87
CA VAL A 46 6.07 13.54 -1.92
C VAL A 46 6.97 14.61 -2.52
N SER A 47 8.28 14.48 -2.31
CA SER A 47 9.26 15.48 -2.75
C SER A 47 10.65 14.89 -2.88
N ARG A 48 11.52 15.56 -3.65
CA ARG A 48 12.97 15.37 -3.64
C ARG A 48 13.71 16.58 -3.04
N ASP A 49 12.99 17.64 -2.73
CA ASP A 49 13.54 18.84 -2.11
C ASP A 49 13.75 18.60 -0.62
N GLN A 50 15.04 18.47 -0.23
CA GLN A 50 15.42 18.17 1.15
C GLN A 50 14.99 19.28 2.12
N SER A 51 14.91 20.54 1.70
CA SER A 51 14.46 21.65 2.55
C SER A 51 12.99 21.48 2.91
N ARG A 52 12.14 21.12 1.93
CA ARG A 52 10.71 20.83 2.18
C ARG A 52 10.51 19.60 3.06
N LEU A 53 11.33 18.57 2.87
CA LEU A 53 11.30 17.34 3.69
C LEU A 53 11.67 17.64 5.15
N LYS A 54 12.65 18.54 5.40
CA LYS A 54 13.01 19.00 6.75
C LYS A 54 11.91 19.81 7.39
N LEU A 55 11.30 20.75 6.67
CA LEU A 55 10.15 21.53 7.16
C LEU A 55 8.97 20.62 7.54
N PHE A 56 8.73 19.55 6.78
CA PHE A 56 7.70 18.57 7.13
C PHE A 56 8.00 17.85 8.46
N LEU A 57 9.27 17.53 8.75
CA LEU A 57 9.66 16.99 10.06
C LEU A 57 9.50 18.02 11.18
N GLU A 58 9.88 19.26 10.94
CA GLU A 58 9.68 20.35 11.91
C GLU A 58 8.21 20.55 12.29
N GLU A 59 7.29 20.40 11.32
CA GLU A 59 5.84 20.51 11.53
C GLU A 59 5.27 19.31 12.30
N HIS A 60 5.67 18.09 11.90
CA HIS A 60 5.04 16.86 12.40
C HIS A 60 5.81 16.15 13.50
N LYS A 61 7.05 16.55 13.81
CA LYS A 61 7.92 16.10 14.91
C LYS A 61 8.42 14.66 14.83
N ASP A 62 7.67 13.76 14.21
CA ASP A 62 7.99 12.34 14.04
C ASP A 62 7.48 11.88 12.68
N VAL A 63 8.39 11.49 11.81
CA VAL A 63 8.14 11.27 10.38
C VAL A 63 8.78 9.97 9.93
N VAL A 64 8.12 9.28 9.03
CA VAL A 64 8.67 8.15 8.29
C VAL A 64 9.06 8.61 6.88
N TYR A 65 10.36 8.51 6.56
CA TYR A 65 10.86 8.70 5.19
C TYR A 65 10.99 7.35 4.50
N LYS A 66 10.47 7.25 3.28
CA LYS A 66 10.48 5.99 2.50
C LYS A 66 10.64 6.26 1.00
N PRO A 67 11.38 5.40 0.27
CA PRO A 67 11.42 5.48 -1.18
C PRO A 67 10.04 5.18 -1.77
N LEU A 68 9.74 5.70 -2.95
CA LEU A 68 8.49 5.39 -3.67
C LEU A 68 8.53 3.99 -4.27
N ASP A 69 9.70 3.54 -4.68
CA ASP A 69 9.96 2.19 -5.17
C ASP A 69 10.50 1.31 -4.04
N GLY A 70 10.16 0.05 -4.06
CA GLY A 70 10.62 -0.89 -3.05
C GLY A 70 9.46 -1.53 -2.27
N MET A 71 9.75 -2.70 -1.70
CA MET A 71 8.79 -3.55 -1.00
C MET A 71 9.38 -4.09 0.31
N GLY A 72 8.53 -4.66 1.16
CA GLY A 72 8.98 -5.36 2.36
C GLY A 72 9.59 -4.48 3.45
N GLY A 73 9.36 -3.17 3.40
CA GLY A 73 9.88 -2.23 4.41
C GLY A 73 11.36 -1.85 4.22
N THR A 74 11.94 -2.13 3.05
CA THR A 74 13.34 -1.77 2.76
C THR A 74 13.51 -0.25 2.70
N SER A 75 14.60 0.25 3.32
CA SER A 75 14.96 1.69 3.33
C SER A 75 13.89 2.61 3.90
N ILE A 76 13.11 2.14 4.87
CA ILE A 76 12.17 2.95 5.64
C ILE A 76 12.86 3.45 6.90
N PHE A 77 12.87 4.76 7.10
CA PHE A 77 13.49 5.41 8.26
C PHE A 77 12.44 6.20 9.04
N ARG A 78 12.30 5.92 10.33
CA ARG A 78 11.59 6.79 11.27
C ARG A 78 12.58 7.79 11.83
N VAL A 79 12.25 9.06 11.75
CA VAL A 79 13.09 10.18 12.18
C VAL A 79 12.28 11.10 13.06
N SER A 80 12.77 11.37 14.27
CA SER A 80 12.18 12.33 15.19
C SER A 80 12.92 13.67 15.13
N GLU A 81 12.30 14.74 15.60
CA GLU A 81 12.91 16.07 15.69
C GLU A 81 14.23 15.99 16.46
N GLY A 82 15.30 16.55 15.90
CA GLY A 82 16.64 16.56 16.49
C GLY A 82 17.50 15.33 16.19
N ASP A 83 17.03 14.39 15.35
CA ASP A 83 17.83 13.24 14.93
C ASP A 83 19.07 13.71 14.16
N GLN A 84 20.25 13.29 14.64
CA GLN A 84 21.54 13.68 14.06
C GLN A 84 21.77 13.06 12.67
N ASN A 85 21.08 12.00 12.32
CA ASN A 85 21.22 11.31 11.03
C ASN A 85 20.31 11.87 9.93
N LEU A 86 19.41 12.83 10.25
CA LEU A 86 18.43 13.38 9.30
C LEU A 86 19.06 13.74 7.95
N ASN A 87 20.19 14.47 7.96
CA ASN A 87 20.84 14.90 6.71
C ASN A 87 21.28 13.72 5.87
N VAL A 88 21.98 12.76 6.47
CA VAL A 88 22.49 11.56 5.79
C VAL A 88 21.35 10.69 5.26
N ILE A 89 20.26 10.56 6.01
CA ILE A 89 19.06 9.84 5.58
C ILE A 89 18.46 10.50 4.33
N LEU A 90 18.29 11.82 4.35
CA LEU A 90 17.73 12.55 3.21
C LEU A 90 18.65 12.52 1.99
N GLU A 91 19.96 12.74 2.15
CA GLU A 91 20.96 12.62 1.09
C GLU A 91 20.89 11.23 0.43
N THR A 92 20.90 10.18 1.25
CA THR A 92 20.87 8.80 0.77
C THR A 92 19.54 8.48 0.04
N LEU A 93 18.40 8.79 0.66
CA LEU A 93 17.09 8.44 0.09
C LEU A 93 16.77 9.26 -1.15
N THR A 94 17.17 10.54 -1.17
CA THR A 94 16.93 11.41 -2.33
C THR A 94 18.02 11.33 -3.40
N CYS A 95 19.08 10.53 -3.20
CA CYS A 95 20.26 10.56 -4.06
C CYS A 95 20.71 12.02 -4.31
N ASP A 96 20.97 12.77 -3.24
CA ASP A 96 21.34 14.19 -3.29
C ASP A 96 20.33 15.06 -4.04
N GLY A 97 19.03 14.82 -3.82
CA GLY A 97 17.93 15.59 -4.40
C GLY A 97 17.57 15.21 -5.84
N GLN A 98 18.06 14.08 -6.35
CA GLN A 98 17.75 13.58 -7.69
C GLN A 98 16.53 12.63 -7.67
N GLN A 99 16.28 11.93 -6.56
CA GLN A 99 15.20 10.96 -6.40
C GLN A 99 14.08 11.49 -5.50
N THR A 100 12.84 11.35 -5.97
CA THR A 100 11.65 11.69 -5.18
C THR A 100 11.36 10.59 -4.17
N ILE A 101 11.05 11.00 -2.93
CA ILE A 101 10.69 10.13 -1.81
C ILE A 101 9.37 10.58 -1.18
N MET A 102 8.84 9.78 -0.27
CA MET A 102 7.70 10.14 0.57
C MET A 102 8.16 10.38 2.01
N ALA A 103 7.72 11.51 2.58
CA ALA A 103 7.66 11.75 4.01
C ALA A 103 6.21 11.55 4.46
N GLN A 104 5.99 10.84 5.56
CA GLN A 104 4.68 10.58 6.13
C GLN A 104 4.75 10.76 7.64
N LYS A 105 3.77 11.45 8.24
CA LYS A 105 3.67 11.52 9.69
C LYS A 105 3.68 10.13 10.29
N TYR A 106 4.50 9.90 11.30
CA TYR A 106 4.55 8.61 12.00
C TYR A 106 3.22 8.34 12.71
N LEU A 107 2.76 7.11 12.60
CA LEU A 107 1.52 6.63 13.21
C LEU A 107 1.88 5.64 14.31
N PRO A 108 1.76 6.00 15.59
CA PRO A 108 2.10 5.11 16.71
C PRO A 108 1.22 3.87 16.77
N GLU A 109 0.06 3.89 16.13
CA GLU A 109 -0.88 2.77 15.98
C GLU A 109 -0.28 1.59 15.22
N ILE A 110 0.87 1.75 14.57
CA ILE A 110 1.64 0.65 13.97
C ILE A 110 1.93 -0.46 14.98
N THR A 111 2.01 -0.15 16.26
CA THR A 111 2.18 -1.13 17.34
C THR A 111 1.01 -2.11 17.46
N LEU A 112 -0.17 -1.71 16.98
CA LEU A 112 -1.36 -2.56 16.90
C LEU A 112 -1.43 -3.33 15.57
N GLY A 113 -0.55 -3.01 14.63
CA GLY A 113 -0.40 -3.65 13.34
C GLY A 113 -0.70 -2.73 12.16
N ASP A 114 -0.04 -3.05 11.05
CA ASP A 114 -0.34 -2.56 9.71
C ASP A 114 -1.37 -3.52 9.09
N LYS A 115 -2.62 -3.08 8.95
CA LYS A 115 -3.73 -3.91 8.47
C LYS A 115 -3.71 -4.04 6.96
N ARG A 116 -3.56 -5.28 6.44
CA ARG A 116 -3.82 -5.60 5.04
C ARG A 116 -5.31 -5.89 4.85
N ILE A 117 -6.00 -5.04 4.11
CA ILE A 117 -7.39 -5.18 3.70
C ILE A 117 -7.43 -5.57 2.22
N LEU A 118 -8.11 -6.66 1.88
CA LEU A 118 -8.21 -7.10 0.49
C LEU A 118 -9.51 -6.63 -0.16
N VAL A 119 -9.39 -6.21 -1.42
CA VAL A 119 -10.52 -5.78 -2.25
C VAL A 119 -10.51 -6.62 -3.52
N VAL A 120 -11.63 -7.27 -3.82
CA VAL A 120 -11.84 -8.07 -5.02
C VAL A 120 -12.97 -7.45 -5.83
N ASP A 121 -12.67 -7.02 -7.05
CA ASP A 121 -13.64 -6.38 -7.95
C ASP A 121 -14.44 -5.22 -7.32
N GLY A 122 -13.73 -4.43 -6.50
CA GLY A 122 -14.32 -3.30 -5.77
C GLY A 122 -15.15 -3.67 -4.54
N GLU A 123 -15.22 -4.96 -4.19
CA GLU A 123 -15.85 -5.42 -2.95
C GLU A 123 -14.79 -5.71 -1.89
N VAL A 124 -14.96 -5.13 -0.72
CA VAL A 124 -14.04 -5.33 0.39
C VAL A 124 -14.27 -6.69 1.05
N VAL A 125 -13.19 -7.39 1.38
CA VAL A 125 -13.23 -8.59 2.23
C VAL A 125 -13.51 -8.15 3.66
N PRO A 126 -14.45 -8.80 4.42
CA PRO A 126 -14.89 -8.30 5.73
C PRO A 126 -13.85 -8.43 6.85
N PHE A 127 -12.70 -9.03 6.58
CA PHE A 127 -11.60 -9.20 7.52
C PHE A 127 -10.31 -8.62 6.97
N SER A 128 -9.42 -8.20 7.86
CA SER A 128 -8.07 -7.77 7.56
C SER A 128 -7.04 -8.64 8.27
N LEU A 129 -5.80 -8.64 7.77
CA LEU A 129 -4.65 -9.19 8.48
C LEU A 129 -3.85 -8.04 9.09
N ALA A 130 -3.91 -7.88 10.42
CA ALA A 130 -3.02 -6.97 11.13
C ALA A 130 -1.62 -7.60 11.23
N ARG A 131 -0.63 -6.94 10.63
CA ARG A 131 0.77 -7.34 10.63
C ARG A 131 1.47 -6.59 11.75
N ILE A 132 1.57 -7.22 12.90
CA ILE A 132 2.08 -6.61 14.13
C ILE A 132 3.61 -6.71 14.13
N PRO A 133 4.34 -5.58 14.30
CA PRO A 133 5.79 -5.59 14.44
C PRO A 133 6.26 -6.50 15.56
N SER A 134 7.42 -7.12 15.41
CA SER A 134 8.04 -7.97 16.43
C SER A 134 9.40 -7.43 16.87
N GLY A 135 9.69 -7.54 18.16
CA GLY A 135 10.96 -7.08 18.73
C GLY A 135 11.13 -5.56 18.72
N SER A 136 12.30 -5.09 18.32
CA SER A 136 12.66 -3.66 18.25
C SER A 136 12.39 -3.03 16.88
N ASP A 137 11.93 -3.80 15.89
CA ASP A 137 11.60 -3.27 14.55
C ASP A 137 10.19 -2.68 14.57
N PHE A 138 10.03 -1.48 14.02
CA PHE A 138 8.72 -0.84 13.90
C PHE A 138 7.96 -1.25 12.63
N ARG A 139 8.55 -2.06 11.74
CA ARG A 139 7.93 -2.52 10.50
C ARG A 139 7.03 -3.73 10.75
N GLY A 140 5.77 -3.65 10.31
CA GLY A 140 4.78 -4.72 10.45
C GLY A 140 4.87 -5.84 9.41
N ASN A 141 5.72 -5.70 8.38
CA ASN A 141 5.79 -6.66 7.29
C ASN A 141 6.10 -8.09 7.76
N LEU A 142 5.31 -9.08 7.33
CA LEU A 142 5.55 -10.49 7.67
C LEU A 142 6.95 -10.97 7.24
N ALA A 143 7.44 -10.48 6.10
CA ALA A 143 8.78 -10.77 5.61
C ALA A 143 9.90 -10.21 6.54
N ALA A 144 9.60 -9.22 7.36
CA ALA A 144 10.50 -8.66 8.37
C ALA A 144 10.31 -9.34 9.75
N GLY A 145 9.53 -10.42 9.85
CA GLY A 145 9.30 -11.16 11.07
C GLY A 145 8.07 -10.72 11.88
N GLY A 146 7.21 -9.88 11.29
CA GLY A 146 5.93 -9.50 11.91
C GLY A 146 4.99 -10.68 12.12
N ARG A 147 4.10 -10.59 13.12
CA ARG A 147 3.06 -11.58 13.41
C ARG A 147 1.74 -11.14 12.78
N GLY A 148 1.12 -12.04 11.99
CA GLY A 148 -0.22 -11.81 11.43
C GLY A 148 -1.32 -12.14 12.44
N VAL A 149 -2.32 -11.25 12.56
CA VAL A 149 -3.55 -11.49 13.32
C VAL A 149 -4.74 -11.11 12.45
N VAL A 150 -5.61 -12.07 12.16
CA VAL A 150 -6.85 -11.81 11.42
C VAL A 150 -7.87 -11.17 12.35
N GLN A 151 -8.54 -10.12 11.86
CA GLN A 151 -9.55 -9.38 12.62
C GLN A 151 -10.63 -8.81 11.71
N PRO A 152 -11.88 -8.62 12.19
CA PRO A 152 -12.92 -7.97 11.41
C PRO A 152 -12.55 -6.52 11.10
N LEU A 153 -13.05 -5.98 9.99
CA LEU A 153 -12.88 -4.58 9.65
C LEU A 153 -13.61 -3.67 10.62
N SER A 154 -12.97 -2.61 11.06
CA SER A 154 -13.63 -1.51 11.76
C SER A 154 -14.54 -0.71 10.80
N GLU A 155 -15.42 0.12 11.34
CA GLU A 155 -16.22 1.06 10.52
C GLU A 155 -15.33 2.00 9.69
N ARG A 156 -14.20 2.42 10.25
CA ARG A 156 -13.23 3.27 9.55
C ARG A 156 -12.54 2.53 8.40
N ASP A 157 -12.17 1.27 8.60
CA ASP A 157 -11.58 0.43 7.55
C ASP A 157 -12.56 0.25 6.38
N GLN A 158 -13.83 -0.02 6.68
CA GLN A 158 -14.88 -0.14 5.67
C GLN A 158 -15.10 1.18 4.92
N TRP A 159 -15.11 2.30 5.63
CA TRP A 159 -15.25 3.62 5.03
C TRP A 159 -14.07 3.94 4.10
N ILE A 160 -12.82 3.68 4.51
CA ILE A 160 -11.63 3.85 3.66
C ILE A 160 -11.78 3.02 2.38
N ALA A 161 -12.13 1.74 2.50
CA ALA A 161 -12.31 0.87 1.35
C ALA A 161 -13.39 1.39 0.39
N GLN A 162 -14.51 1.90 0.91
CA GLN A 162 -15.58 2.51 0.12
C GLN A 162 -15.14 3.78 -0.62
N GLN A 163 -14.23 4.59 -0.04
CA GLN A 163 -13.69 5.76 -0.72
C GLN A 163 -12.79 5.37 -1.90
N VAL A 164 -12.06 4.27 -1.80
CA VAL A 164 -11.08 3.83 -2.81
C VAL A 164 -11.73 2.96 -3.90
N ALA A 165 -12.69 2.13 -3.56
CA ALA A 165 -13.28 1.11 -4.43
C ALA A 165 -13.77 1.62 -5.80
N PRO A 166 -14.43 2.78 -5.95
CA PRO A 166 -14.85 3.29 -7.25
C PRO A 166 -13.67 3.53 -8.19
N ALA A 167 -12.58 4.13 -7.71
CA ALA A 167 -11.39 4.38 -8.50
C ALA A 167 -10.66 3.09 -8.90
N LEU A 168 -10.73 2.04 -8.08
CA LEU A 168 -10.19 0.72 -8.42
C LEU A 168 -10.96 0.11 -9.59
N LYS A 169 -12.28 0.14 -9.56
CA LYS A 169 -13.15 -0.38 -10.64
C LYS A 169 -12.91 0.35 -11.96
N GLU A 170 -12.91 1.68 -11.93
CA GLU A 170 -12.67 2.52 -13.10
C GLU A 170 -11.33 2.20 -13.78
N ARG A 171 -10.31 1.86 -12.99
CA ARG A 171 -8.97 1.55 -13.46
C ARG A 171 -8.75 0.07 -13.81
N GLY A 172 -9.76 -0.79 -13.70
CA GLY A 172 -9.62 -2.23 -13.96
C GLY A 172 -8.69 -2.93 -12.96
N LEU A 173 -8.62 -2.41 -11.75
CA LEU A 173 -7.87 -2.98 -10.62
C LEU A 173 -8.77 -3.95 -9.85
N ILE A 174 -8.72 -5.21 -10.21
CA ILE A 174 -9.64 -6.25 -9.74
C ILE A 174 -9.22 -6.84 -8.40
N PHE A 175 -7.91 -6.98 -8.18
CA PHE A 175 -7.37 -7.51 -6.93
C PHE A 175 -6.37 -6.53 -6.32
N VAL A 176 -6.72 -5.98 -5.16
CA VAL A 176 -5.99 -4.89 -4.51
C VAL A 176 -5.87 -5.14 -3.02
N GLY A 177 -4.72 -4.76 -2.46
CA GLY A 177 -4.48 -4.71 -1.02
C GLY A 177 -4.36 -3.27 -0.54
N LEU A 178 -5.20 -2.87 0.43
CA LEU A 178 -5.07 -1.60 1.12
C LEU A 178 -4.28 -1.82 2.41
N ASP A 179 -3.30 -0.98 2.67
CA ASP A 179 -2.57 -0.98 3.93
C ASP A 179 -3.04 0.17 4.80
N VAL A 180 -3.49 -0.15 6.02
CA VAL A 180 -4.12 0.79 6.95
C VAL A 180 -3.46 0.68 8.32
N ILE A 181 -2.94 1.81 8.84
CA ILE A 181 -2.40 1.92 10.20
C ILE A 181 -3.32 2.83 11.00
N GLY A 182 -3.87 2.32 12.11
CA GLY A 182 -4.91 3.03 12.85
C GLY A 182 -6.09 3.35 11.95
N ASP A 183 -6.36 4.65 11.75
CA ASP A 183 -7.46 5.19 10.95
C ASP A 183 -7.02 5.71 9.57
N TYR A 184 -5.79 5.39 9.12
CA TYR A 184 -5.18 5.99 7.94
C TYR A 184 -4.70 4.97 6.91
N LEU A 185 -5.10 5.21 5.65
CA LEU A 185 -4.58 4.53 4.48
C LEU A 185 -3.12 4.95 4.23
N THR A 186 -2.23 4.00 4.11
CA THR A 186 -0.80 4.25 3.89
C THR A 186 -0.32 3.81 2.51
N GLU A 187 -0.92 2.76 1.93
CA GLU A 187 -0.57 2.22 0.62
C GLU A 187 -1.77 1.55 -0.06
N ILE A 188 -1.78 1.57 -1.40
CA ILE A 188 -2.72 0.83 -2.25
C ILE A 188 -1.91 -0.11 -3.14
N ASN A 189 -1.84 -1.38 -2.78
CA ASN A 189 -1.03 -2.38 -3.43
C ASN A 189 -1.79 -3.04 -4.58
N VAL A 190 -1.39 -2.77 -5.81
CA VAL A 190 -2.08 -3.22 -7.04
C VAL A 190 -1.36 -4.36 -7.76
N THR A 191 -0.16 -4.73 -7.31
CA THR A 191 0.63 -5.80 -7.91
C THR A 191 0.70 -6.99 -6.95
N SER A 192 -0.12 -8.02 -7.19
CA SER A 192 -0.12 -9.30 -6.45
C SER A 192 -0.10 -9.14 -4.93
N PRO A 193 -1.07 -8.44 -4.30
CA PRO A 193 -1.12 -8.33 -2.85
C PRO A 193 -1.21 -9.70 -2.18
N THR A 194 -0.54 -9.85 -1.06
CA THR A 194 -0.51 -11.09 -0.25
C THR A 194 -1.61 -11.10 0.80
N CYS A 195 -1.66 -12.16 1.62
CA CYS A 195 -2.51 -12.38 2.79
C CYS A 195 -3.86 -13.06 2.54
N ILE A 196 -4.13 -13.56 1.31
CA ILE A 196 -5.34 -14.37 1.05
C ILE A 196 -5.37 -15.60 1.96
N ARG A 197 -4.26 -16.36 1.99
CA ARG A 197 -4.19 -17.65 2.70
C ARG A 197 -4.35 -17.49 4.20
N GLU A 198 -3.75 -16.46 4.77
CA GLU A 198 -3.82 -16.16 6.20
C GLU A 198 -5.26 -15.81 6.60
N ILE A 199 -5.96 -15.01 5.80
CA ILE A 199 -7.34 -14.61 6.08
C ILE A 199 -8.29 -15.79 5.84
N ASP A 200 -8.21 -16.48 4.70
CA ASP A 200 -9.08 -17.61 4.37
C ASP A 200 -8.93 -18.77 5.37
N ASN A 201 -7.72 -19.04 5.86
CA ASN A 201 -7.50 -20.10 6.84
C ASN A 201 -8.10 -19.77 8.22
N ALA A 202 -8.26 -18.50 8.56
CA ALA A 202 -8.83 -18.09 9.84
C ALA A 202 -10.36 -17.95 9.81
N GLU A 203 -10.94 -17.48 8.68
CA GLU A 203 -12.31 -16.96 8.65
C GLU A 203 -13.18 -17.50 7.47
N ASP A 204 -12.71 -18.51 6.74
CA ASP A 204 -13.41 -19.11 5.58
C ASP A 204 -14.02 -18.07 4.62
N THR A 205 -13.28 -17.01 4.34
CA THR A 205 -13.72 -15.87 3.50
C THR A 205 -13.77 -16.21 2.01
N ARG A 206 -13.11 -17.29 1.60
CA ARG A 206 -13.06 -17.81 0.22
C ARG A 206 -12.65 -16.73 -0.79
N ILE A 207 -11.64 -15.93 -0.45
CA ILE A 207 -11.15 -14.80 -1.28
C ILE A 207 -10.68 -15.30 -2.64
N GLY A 208 -10.02 -16.46 -2.66
CA GLY A 208 -9.58 -17.09 -3.91
C GLY A 208 -10.74 -17.40 -4.85
N ASP A 209 -11.84 -17.97 -4.33
CA ASP A 209 -13.05 -18.28 -5.11
C ASP A 209 -13.71 -16.99 -5.63
N ARG A 210 -13.80 -15.94 -4.80
CA ARG A 210 -14.33 -14.63 -5.22
C ARG A 210 -13.51 -14.03 -6.36
N LEU A 211 -12.18 -14.13 -6.30
CA LEU A 211 -11.30 -13.66 -7.36
C LEU A 211 -11.49 -14.45 -8.66
N ILE A 212 -11.57 -15.78 -8.58
CA ILE A 212 -11.83 -16.62 -9.75
C ILE A 212 -13.20 -16.32 -10.36
N ALA A 213 -14.24 -16.14 -9.57
CA ALA A 213 -15.57 -15.76 -10.05
C ALA A 213 -15.55 -14.40 -10.78
N ALA A 214 -14.82 -13.41 -10.24
CA ALA A 214 -14.64 -12.11 -10.88
C ALA A 214 -13.88 -12.22 -12.23
N ILE A 215 -12.91 -13.14 -12.32
CA ILE A 215 -12.19 -13.43 -13.56
C ILE A 215 -13.13 -14.08 -14.60
N GLN A 216 -13.91 -15.08 -14.19
CA GLN A 216 -14.84 -15.78 -15.07
C GLN A 216 -15.90 -14.82 -15.65
N ALA A 217 -16.49 -13.96 -14.79
CA ALA A 217 -17.46 -12.97 -15.24
C ALA A 217 -16.92 -12.00 -16.29
N ARG A 218 -15.60 -11.70 -16.25
CA ARG A 218 -14.96 -10.86 -17.26
C ARG A 218 -14.66 -11.60 -18.55
N LEU A 219 -14.27 -12.87 -18.46
CA LEU A 219 -14.05 -13.71 -19.66
C LEU A 219 -15.34 -13.90 -20.45
N GLU A 220 -16.49 -13.99 -19.78
CA GLU A 220 -17.82 -14.09 -20.42
C GLU A 220 -18.24 -12.79 -21.15
N GLN A 221 -17.62 -11.65 -20.84
CA GLN A 221 -17.89 -10.35 -21.45
C GLN A 221 -16.95 -9.99 -22.60
N MET A 222 -15.92 -10.77 -22.84
CA MET A 222 -14.94 -10.59 -23.92
C MET A 222 -15.42 -11.23 -25.22
#